data_6a5aebfd4c9c8aaae964178d4686f348
#
_entry.id   6a5aebfd4c9c8aaae964178d4686f348
#
_cell.length_a   1.000
_cell.length_b   1.000
_cell.length_c   1.000
_cell.angle_alpha   90.00
_cell.angle_beta   90.00
_cell.angle_gamma   90.00
#
_symmetry.space_group_name_H-M   'P 1'
#
loop_
_entity.id
_entity.type
_entity.pdbx_description
1 polymer ?
#
loop_
_entity_poly.entity_id
_entity_poly.type
_entity_poly.pdbx_seq_one_letter_code
_entity_poly.pdbx_strand_id
1 'polypeptide(L)'
;MGMGGLGVASTQILPPVSKLPYVKITAAADTRRDALEKFREEYGAEVFTSFEAMCESPNVDFVYIATPNDLHAKHAIAAAERGKHVIVEKPMAMTLEECEAMNAAAEKHRVKLLCGHTHSFDPPIRKIREIVASGELGRLRMIHTWNYNEFMYRPRMKHELAMSRGVVLNQGPHHVDVVRLIGGGMVKSVRATTGVWDPARGHEGSYVCYLEFEDGVPATLVYSGYGFFDTAELSGWIGEGGQPRAPETNAKVRQRLRGISSAQEEEILKEQMRYGGTRAGEYSHDWQGERHQPFFGFTLVSCDKGDIRQSADGLIIYGEEGRRDVALPAGKRGREAEVDELYQAVAENRPVFHDGRWGEATLEVCLAMLESAQERREIYLKHQRPVKNH
;
A
#
# COMPACT_ATOMS: atom_id res chain seq x y z
N MET A 1 -5.00 20.37 1.31
CA MET A 1 -4.03 19.27 1.04
C MET A 1 -2.97 19.74 0.06
N GLY A 2 -1.71 19.53 0.41
CA GLY A 2 -0.57 19.65 -0.50
C GLY A 2 -0.16 18.27 -1.04
N MET A 3 0.10 18.14 -2.35
CA MET A 3 0.57 16.91 -2.99
C MET A 3 2.06 16.98 -3.25
N GLY A 4 2.85 16.15 -2.57
CA GLY A 4 4.29 16.03 -2.75
C GLY A 4 4.61 14.90 -3.75
N GLY A 5 5.04 15.27 -4.97
CA GLY A 5 5.33 14.35 -6.06
C GLY A 5 4.12 14.06 -6.94
N LEU A 6 4.23 14.37 -8.22
CA LEU A 6 3.21 14.14 -9.25
C LEU A 6 3.55 12.90 -10.12
N GLY A 7 3.93 11.80 -9.45
CA GLY A 7 4.27 10.53 -10.08
C GLY A 7 3.04 9.71 -10.54
N VAL A 8 3.21 8.39 -10.67
CA VAL A 8 2.11 7.46 -10.96
C VAL A 8 1.14 7.35 -9.78
N ALA A 9 1.64 7.38 -8.54
CA ALA A 9 0.77 7.28 -7.35
C ALA A 9 -0.25 8.43 -7.30
N SER A 10 0.14 9.66 -7.69
CA SER A 10 -0.78 10.81 -7.73
C SER A 10 -1.96 10.61 -8.69
N THR A 11 -1.80 9.84 -9.78
CA THR A 11 -2.91 9.51 -10.69
C THR A 11 -3.98 8.61 -10.03
N GLN A 12 -3.61 7.92 -8.96
CA GLN A 12 -4.50 7.06 -8.18
C GLN A 12 -5.07 7.77 -6.94
N ILE A 13 -4.32 8.75 -6.40
CA ILE A 13 -4.68 9.49 -5.19
C ILE A 13 -5.65 10.63 -5.49
N LEU A 14 -5.31 11.45 -6.47
CA LEU A 14 -6.02 12.71 -6.74
C LEU A 14 -7.51 12.52 -7.10
N PRO A 15 -7.91 11.60 -8.02
CA PRO A 15 -9.31 11.48 -8.42
C PRO A 15 -10.27 11.10 -7.28
N PRO A 16 -10.01 10.10 -6.42
CA PRO A 16 -10.89 9.80 -5.31
C PRO A 16 -10.85 10.87 -4.20
N VAL A 17 -9.67 11.41 -3.89
CA VAL A 17 -9.51 12.41 -2.81
C VAL A 17 -10.15 13.74 -3.14
N SER A 18 -10.13 14.18 -4.41
CA SER A 18 -10.78 15.42 -4.85
C SER A 18 -12.31 15.41 -4.69
N LYS A 19 -12.92 14.22 -4.56
CA LYS A 19 -14.37 14.05 -4.35
C LYS A 19 -14.79 14.12 -2.88
N LEU A 20 -13.83 14.12 -1.95
CA LEU A 20 -14.12 14.20 -0.51
C LEU A 20 -14.55 15.62 -0.13
N PRO A 21 -15.75 15.82 0.44
CA PRO A 21 -16.30 17.18 0.65
C PRO A 21 -15.56 18.02 1.68
N TYR A 22 -14.72 17.39 2.51
CA TYR A 22 -13.93 18.03 3.56
C TYR A 22 -12.45 18.18 3.17
N VAL A 23 -12.08 17.83 1.93
CA VAL A 23 -10.71 17.98 1.40
C VAL A 23 -10.70 18.95 0.24
N LYS A 24 -9.80 19.94 0.31
CA LYS A 24 -9.48 20.81 -0.82
C LYS A 24 -8.03 20.59 -1.20
N ILE A 25 -7.79 20.29 -2.48
CA ILE A 25 -6.44 20.23 -3.06
C ILE A 25 -5.98 21.66 -3.30
N THR A 26 -4.97 22.13 -2.56
CA THR A 26 -4.56 23.52 -2.53
C THR A 26 -3.17 23.77 -3.04
N ALA A 27 -2.32 22.73 -3.07
CA ALA A 27 -0.93 22.88 -3.50
C ALA A 27 -0.35 21.59 -4.07
N ALA A 28 0.67 21.71 -4.93
CA ALA A 28 1.54 20.60 -5.32
C ALA A 28 3.00 21.01 -5.41
N ALA A 29 3.89 20.05 -5.16
CA ALA A 29 5.33 20.19 -5.39
C ALA A 29 5.85 19.04 -6.26
N ASP A 30 6.56 19.38 -7.34
CA ASP A 30 7.24 18.44 -8.24
C ASP A 30 8.42 19.14 -8.93
N THR A 31 9.37 18.40 -9.43
CA THR A 31 10.49 18.95 -10.22
C THR A 31 10.11 19.22 -11.68
N ARG A 32 9.05 18.61 -12.18
CA ARG A 32 8.57 18.73 -13.57
C ARG A 32 7.59 19.91 -13.69
N ARG A 33 8.02 20.93 -14.43
CA ARG A 33 7.23 22.17 -14.61
C ARG A 33 5.94 21.94 -15.40
N ASP A 34 5.97 21.08 -16.41
CA ASP A 34 4.80 20.72 -17.22
C ASP A 34 3.69 20.06 -16.37
N ALA A 35 4.07 19.15 -15.48
CA ALA A 35 3.15 18.52 -14.53
C ALA A 35 2.55 19.55 -13.55
N LEU A 36 3.37 20.49 -13.08
CA LEU A 36 2.92 21.57 -12.20
C LEU A 36 1.94 22.53 -12.89
N GLU A 37 2.21 22.90 -14.13
CA GLU A 37 1.31 23.76 -14.92
C GLU A 37 -0.03 23.08 -15.12
N LYS A 38 -0.06 21.82 -15.55
CA LYS A 38 -1.29 21.03 -15.68
C LYS A 38 -2.06 20.93 -14.35
N PHE A 39 -1.34 20.72 -13.24
CA PHE A 39 -1.95 20.64 -11.92
C PHE A 39 -2.62 21.97 -11.51
N ARG A 40 -1.95 23.11 -11.81
CA ARG A 40 -2.51 24.43 -11.57
C ARG A 40 -3.79 24.66 -12.37
N GLU A 41 -3.79 24.26 -13.65
CA GLU A 41 -4.97 24.38 -14.53
C GLU A 41 -6.14 23.51 -14.04
N GLU A 42 -5.85 22.28 -13.61
CA GLU A 42 -6.88 21.29 -13.22
C GLU A 42 -7.50 21.61 -11.84
N TYR A 43 -6.68 22.01 -10.86
CA TYR A 43 -7.12 22.19 -9.47
C TYR A 43 -7.19 23.67 -9.03
N GLY A 44 -6.71 24.63 -9.81
CA GLY A 44 -6.58 26.03 -9.39
C GLY A 44 -5.65 26.21 -8.18
N ALA A 45 -4.68 25.31 -8.02
CA ALA A 45 -3.85 25.18 -6.84
C ALA A 45 -2.50 25.90 -6.97
N GLU A 46 -1.87 26.21 -5.85
CA GLU A 46 -0.49 26.71 -5.81
C GLU A 46 0.48 25.60 -6.26
N VAL A 47 1.54 25.96 -6.98
CA VAL A 47 2.54 24.98 -7.44
C VAL A 47 3.96 25.43 -7.11
N PHE A 48 4.77 24.48 -6.70
CA PHE A 48 6.11 24.70 -6.17
C PHE A 48 7.10 23.72 -6.80
N THR A 49 8.32 24.19 -7.07
CA THR A 49 9.43 23.31 -7.48
C THR A 49 10.21 22.74 -6.29
N SER A 50 9.90 23.18 -5.07
CA SER A 50 10.45 22.67 -3.81
C SER A 50 9.33 22.18 -2.91
N PHE A 51 9.50 21.00 -2.31
CA PHE A 51 8.59 20.42 -1.34
C PHE A 51 8.52 21.28 -0.06
N GLU A 52 9.67 21.76 0.40
CA GLU A 52 9.79 22.61 1.59
C GLU A 52 9.03 23.93 1.41
N ALA A 53 9.12 24.55 0.22
CA ALA A 53 8.37 25.78 -0.08
C ALA A 53 6.85 25.54 -0.11
N MET A 54 6.39 24.40 -0.61
CA MET A 54 4.97 24.02 -0.52
C MET A 54 4.50 23.91 0.93
N CYS A 55 5.32 23.36 1.82
CA CYS A 55 4.98 23.23 3.23
C CYS A 55 4.93 24.56 3.96
N GLU A 56 5.49 25.66 3.44
CA GLU A 56 5.40 27.02 4.00
C GLU A 56 4.07 27.70 3.67
N SER A 57 3.32 27.20 2.67
CA SER A 57 2.03 27.77 2.31
C SER A 57 1.02 27.67 3.48
N PRO A 58 0.35 28.77 3.84
CA PRO A 58 -0.72 28.79 4.85
C PRO A 58 -1.98 28.04 4.38
N ASN A 59 -2.09 27.75 3.08
CA ASN A 59 -3.23 27.04 2.48
C ASN A 59 -3.10 25.51 2.54
N VAL A 60 -2.04 24.99 3.16
CA VAL A 60 -1.77 23.56 3.31
C VAL A 60 -1.87 23.18 4.79
N ASP A 61 -2.82 22.32 5.15
CA ASP A 61 -2.98 21.77 6.50
C ASP A 61 -2.26 20.43 6.64
N PHE A 62 -2.31 19.61 5.58
CA PHE A 62 -1.59 18.35 5.52
C PHE A 62 -1.00 18.10 4.13
N VAL A 63 0.04 17.30 4.10
CA VAL A 63 0.70 16.87 2.86
C VAL A 63 0.52 15.38 2.62
N TYR A 64 0.30 15.01 1.36
CA TYR A 64 0.38 13.64 0.90
C TYR A 64 1.72 13.45 0.15
N ILE A 65 2.62 12.65 0.71
CA ILE A 65 3.97 12.43 0.19
C ILE A 65 3.98 11.20 -0.71
N ALA A 66 4.17 11.42 -2.01
CA ALA A 66 4.32 10.39 -3.04
C ALA A 66 5.56 10.68 -3.92
N THR A 67 6.59 11.23 -3.31
CA THR A 67 7.93 11.43 -3.89
C THR A 67 8.67 10.09 -4.00
N PRO A 68 9.87 10.02 -4.61
CA PRO A 68 10.71 8.82 -4.52
C PRO A 68 10.95 8.37 -3.08
N ASN A 69 11.01 7.05 -2.87
CA ASN A 69 11.00 6.44 -1.52
C ASN A 69 12.16 6.94 -0.62
N ASP A 70 13.32 7.21 -1.19
CA ASP A 70 14.50 7.76 -0.51
C ASP A 70 14.33 9.21 -0.01
N LEU A 71 13.29 9.90 -0.48
CA LEU A 71 12.94 11.25 -0.04
C LEU A 71 11.82 11.27 1.01
N HIS A 72 11.15 10.16 1.28
CA HIS A 72 10.01 10.10 2.18
C HIS A 72 10.34 10.65 3.57
N ALA A 73 11.44 10.17 4.17
CA ALA A 73 11.85 10.58 5.51
C ALA A 73 12.19 12.08 5.55
N LYS A 74 13.00 12.56 4.61
CA LYS A 74 13.34 13.97 4.51
C LYS A 74 12.10 14.86 4.41
N HIS A 75 11.17 14.50 3.54
CA HIS A 75 9.97 15.29 3.30
C HIS A 75 8.98 15.23 4.47
N ALA A 76 8.81 14.07 5.09
CA ALA A 76 7.94 13.94 6.26
C ALA A 76 8.45 14.76 7.45
N ILE A 77 9.76 14.76 7.70
CA ILE A 77 10.39 15.58 8.73
C ILE A 77 10.21 17.06 8.40
N ALA A 78 10.50 17.49 7.16
CA ALA A 78 10.34 18.88 6.74
C ALA A 78 8.90 19.39 6.84
N ALA A 79 7.91 18.54 6.56
CA ALA A 79 6.49 18.87 6.75
C ALA A 79 6.13 18.99 8.23
N ALA A 80 6.58 18.04 9.06
CA ALA A 80 6.34 18.07 10.50
C ALA A 80 6.93 19.33 11.17
N GLU A 81 8.15 19.72 10.81
CA GLU A 81 8.83 20.93 11.30
C GLU A 81 8.04 22.21 10.97
N ARG A 82 7.22 22.19 9.91
CA ARG A 82 6.33 23.29 9.50
C ARG A 82 4.90 23.15 10.00
N GLY A 83 4.69 22.21 10.94
CA GLY A 83 3.38 21.99 11.56
C GLY A 83 2.34 21.34 10.63
N LYS A 84 2.75 20.71 9.51
CA LYS A 84 1.83 20.04 8.60
C LYS A 84 1.64 18.59 9.02
N HIS A 85 0.37 18.13 9.03
CA HIS A 85 0.08 16.71 9.15
C HIS A 85 0.55 15.95 7.90
N VAL A 86 0.84 14.68 8.03
CA VAL A 86 1.49 13.90 6.95
C VAL A 86 0.75 12.61 6.68
N ILE A 87 0.50 12.33 5.39
CA ILE A 87 0.32 10.99 4.86
C ILE A 87 1.55 10.69 4.00
N VAL A 88 2.23 9.59 4.25
CA VAL A 88 3.37 9.15 3.45
C VAL A 88 3.07 7.83 2.76
N GLU A 89 3.42 7.73 1.46
CA GLU A 89 3.35 6.47 0.71
C GLU A 89 4.25 5.38 1.32
N LYS A 90 3.87 4.16 1.05
CA LYS A 90 4.70 2.99 1.37
C LYS A 90 5.81 2.76 0.31
N PRO A 91 6.97 2.19 0.70
CA PRO A 91 7.38 1.97 2.08
C PRO A 91 7.54 3.30 2.80
N MET A 92 7.26 3.33 4.10
CA MET A 92 7.32 4.56 4.90
C MET A 92 8.67 5.27 4.76
N ALA A 93 9.74 4.50 4.78
CA ALA A 93 11.13 4.94 4.62
C ALA A 93 11.97 3.77 4.05
N MET A 94 13.29 3.96 3.92
CA MET A 94 14.21 2.92 3.45
C MET A 94 14.87 2.17 4.61
N THR A 95 14.93 2.76 5.80
CA THR A 95 15.52 2.17 7.00
C THR A 95 14.64 2.40 8.25
N LEU A 96 14.91 1.63 9.32
CA LEU A 96 14.20 1.81 10.59
C LEU A 96 14.61 3.09 11.30
N GLU A 97 15.86 3.51 11.16
CA GLU A 97 16.38 4.78 11.69
C GLU A 97 15.66 5.98 11.08
N GLU A 98 15.38 5.94 9.77
CA GLU A 98 14.57 6.94 9.10
C GLU A 98 13.14 6.97 9.62
N CYS A 99 12.52 5.80 9.82
CA CYS A 99 11.17 5.71 10.43
C CYS A 99 11.16 6.33 11.84
N GLU A 100 12.15 6.01 12.67
CA GLU A 100 12.30 6.57 14.01
C GLU A 100 12.42 8.11 13.97
N ALA A 101 13.24 8.65 13.05
CA ALA A 101 13.39 10.09 12.88
C ALA A 101 12.07 10.77 12.45
N MET A 102 11.30 10.14 11.56
CA MET A 102 9.98 10.63 11.15
C MET A 102 9.00 10.64 12.33
N ASN A 103 8.96 9.55 13.10
CA ASN A 103 8.11 9.43 14.29
C ASN A 103 8.48 10.49 15.34
N ALA A 104 9.77 10.67 15.62
CA ALA A 104 10.26 11.67 16.57
C ALA A 104 9.92 13.11 16.12
N ALA A 105 10.03 13.40 14.82
CA ALA A 105 9.64 14.70 14.28
C ALA A 105 8.14 14.96 14.43
N ALA A 106 7.30 13.99 14.09
CA ALA A 106 5.85 14.10 14.23
C ALA A 106 5.42 14.31 15.69
N GLU A 107 6.00 13.57 16.63
CA GLU A 107 5.77 13.69 18.07
C GLU A 107 6.21 15.07 18.60
N LYS A 108 7.44 15.51 18.25
CA LYS A 108 8.01 16.79 18.65
C LYS A 108 7.15 17.97 18.21
N HIS A 109 6.67 17.94 16.98
CA HIS A 109 5.89 19.03 16.39
C HIS A 109 4.38 18.84 16.55
N ARG A 110 3.93 17.78 17.24
CA ARG A 110 2.53 17.47 17.53
C ARG A 110 1.65 17.36 16.28
N VAL A 111 2.20 16.82 15.21
CA VAL A 111 1.46 16.55 13.97
C VAL A 111 1.10 15.08 13.87
N LYS A 112 0.06 14.77 13.11
CA LYS A 112 -0.32 13.40 12.82
C LYS A 112 0.53 12.90 11.65
N LEU A 113 1.07 11.68 11.76
CA LEU A 113 1.79 10.96 10.72
C LEU A 113 1.07 9.64 10.45
N LEU A 114 0.59 9.46 9.22
CA LEU A 114 -0.07 8.27 8.72
C LEU A 114 0.76 7.65 7.60
N CYS A 115 0.96 6.33 7.63
CA CYS A 115 1.55 5.58 6.54
C CYS A 115 0.46 4.93 5.67
N GLY A 116 0.44 5.26 4.37
CA GLY A 116 -0.59 4.84 3.42
C GLY A 116 -0.38 3.41 2.91
N HIS A 117 -0.84 2.41 3.66
CA HIS A 117 -0.77 0.99 3.29
C HIS A 117 -1.97 0.49 2.47
N THR A 118 -2.84 1.35 2.06
CA THR A 118 -4.00 1.18 1.16
C THR A 118 -4.90 -0.03 1.44
N HIS A 119 -4.40 -1.27 1.37
CA HIS A 119 -5.22 -2.50 1.40
C HIS A 119 -5.68 -2.95 2.79
N SER A 120 -5.02 -2.52 3.86
CA SER A 120 -5.55 -2.71 5.23
C SER A 120 -6.78 -1.82 5.52
N PHE A 121 -6.97 -0.78 4.69
CA PHE A 121 -8.17 0.06 4.74
C PHE A 121 -9.37 -0.56 4.01
N ASP A 122 -9.18 -1.61 3.24
CA ASP A 122 -10.25 -2.23 2.47
C ASP A 122 -11.32 -2.86 3.39
N PRO A 123 -12.61 -2.61 3.13
CA PRO A 123 -13.69 -3.07 4.01
C PRO A 123 -13.67 -4.57 4.33
N PRO A 124 -13.38 -5.48 3.39
CA PRO A 124 -13.29 -6.91 3.70
C PRO A 124 -12.18 -7.23 4.71
N ILE A 125 -11.02 -6.59 4.59
CA ILE A 125 -9.88 -6.83 5.49
C ILE A 125 -10.20 -6.33 6.92
N ARG A 126 -10.79 -5.14 7.03
CA ARG A 126 -11.26 -4.61 8.31
C ARG A 126 -12.33 -5.51 8.94
N LYS A 127 -13.27 -6.02 8.12
CA LYS A 127 -14.32 -6.93 8.61
C LYS A 127 -13.77 -8.28 9.06
N ILE A 128 -12.78 -8.85 8.37
CA ILE A 128 -12.07 -10.05 8.83
C ILE A 128 -11.45 -9.77 10.20
N ARG A 129 -10.76 -8.64 10.39
CA ARG A 129 -10.19 -8.27 11.70
C ARG A 129 -11.24 -8.14 12.78
N GLU A 130 -12.38 -7.52 12.52
CA GLU A 130 -13.51 -7.42 13.47
C GLU A 130 -14.00 -8.81 13.92
N ILE A 131 -14.24 -9.73 12.98
CA ILE A 131 -14.68 -11.08 13.26
C ILE A 131 -13.66 -11.85 14.08
N VAL A 132 -12.36 -11.75 13.72
CA VAL A 132 -11.28 -12.38 14.48
C VAL A 132 -11.21 -11.78 15.90
N ALA A 133 -11.29 -10.45 16.04
CA ALA A 133 -11.21 -9.77 17.33
C ALA A 133 -12.43 -10.04 18.25
N SER A 134 -13.61 -10.24 17.68
CA SER A 134 -14.82 -10.56 18.43
C SER A 134 -14.80 -11.96 19.06
N GLY A 135 -13.95 -12.87 18.52
CA GLY A 135 -13.95 -14.27 18.91
C GLY A 135 -15.15 -15.07 18.45
N GLU A 136 -15.98 -14.53 17.56
CA GLU A 136 -17.19 -15.20 17.00
C GLU A 136 -16.87 -16.61 16.47
N LEU A 137 -15.73 -16.76 15.79
CA LEU A 137 -15.27 -18.04 15.25
C LEU A 137 -14.22 -18.73 16.14
N GLY A 138 -14.10 -18.34 17.40
CA GLY A 138 -13.06 -18.84 18.29
C GLY A 138 -11.70 -18.17 18.04
N ARG A 139 -10.60 -18.85 18.40
CA ARG A 139 -9.26 -18.31 18.25
C ARG A 139 -8.81 -18.33 16.78
N LEU A 140 -8.09 -17.33 16.37
CA LEU A 140 -7.32 -17.34 15.13
C LEU A 140 -6.28 -18.48 15.17
N ARG A 141 -6.19 -19.25 14.08
CA ARG A 141 -5.29 -20.41 13.99
C ARG A 141 -4.22 -20.27 12.93
N MET A 142 -4.56 -19.69 11.78
CA MET A 142 -3.59 -19.40 10.73
C MET A 142 -4.12 -18.40 9.71
N ILE A 143 -3.19 -17.75 9.01
CA ILE A 143 -3.48 -16.83 7.90
C ILE A 143 -2.67 -17.27 6.68
N HIS A 144 -3.33 -17.39 5.54
CA HIS A 144 -2.68 -17.64 4.26
C HIS A 144 -3.03 -16.54 3.27
N THR A 145 -2.03 -16.03 2.57
CA THR A 145 -2.26 -15.03 1.54
C THR A 145 -1.34 -15.24 0.34
N TRP A 146 -1.92 -15.18 -0.86
CA TRP A 146 -1.25 -15.42 -2.13
C TRP A 146 -1.55 -14.28 -3.09
N ASN A 147 -0.51 -13.74 -3.72
CA ASN A 147 -0.68 -12.75 -4.77
C ASN A 147 0.27 -13.07 -5.93
N TYR A 148 -0.29 -13.47 -7.05
CA TYR A 148 0.39 -13.72 -8.31
C TYR A 148 -0.14 -12.74 -9.34
N ASN A 149 0.73 -11.90 -9.86
CA ASN A 149 0.40 -10.89 -10.86
C ASN A 149 1.59 -10.57 -11.76
N GLU A 150 1.45 -9.60 -12.65
CA GLU A 150 2.44 -9.21 -13.65
C GLU A 150 3.38 -8.08 -13.19
N PHE A 151 3.51 -7.83 -11.90
CA PHE A 151 4.19 -6.65 -11.36
C PHE A 151 5.58 -6.40 -11.96
N MET A 152 6.40 -7.45 -12.11
CA MET A 152 7.76 -7.33 -12.64
C MET A 152 7.81 -6.93 -14.11
N TYR A 153 6.70 -7.04 -14.84
CA TYR A 153 6.60 -6.67 -16.26
C TYR A 153 5.83 -5.36 -16.50
N ARG A 154 5.38 -4.69 -15.45
CA ARG A 154 4.89 -3.31 -15.54
C ARG A 154 6.07 -2.39 -15.86
N PRO A 155 5.93 -1.36 -16.72
CA PRO A 155 7.00 -0.42 -17.01
C PRO A 155 7.55 0.22 -15.74
N ARG A 156 8.88 0.20 -15.58
CA ARG A 156 9.59 0.67 -14.39
C ARG A 156 10.89 1.34 -14.77
N MET A 157 11.31 2.31 -13.98
CA MET A 157 12.69 2.76 -14.01
C MET A 157 13.58 1.77 -13.27
N LYS A 158 14.81 1.53 -13.78
CA LYS A 158 15.72 0.59 -13.13
C LYS A 158 16.01 0.95 -11.68
N HIS A 159 16.16 2.24 -11.38
CA HIS A 159 16.41 2.70 -10.01
C HIS A 159 15.21 2.48 -9.09
N GLU A 160 13.95 2.54 -9.58
CA GLU A 160 12.77 2.25 -8.77
C GLU A 160 12.74 0.77 -8.34
N LEU A 161 13.09 -0.16 -9.24
CA LEU A 161 13.20 -1.58 -8.90
C LEU A 161 14.34 -1.85 -7.92
N ALA A 162 15.50 -1.20 -8.10
CA ALA A 162 16.64 -1.34 -7.20
C ALA A 162 16.30 -0.82 -5.80
N MET A 163 15.75 0.38 -5.70
CA MET A 163 15.36 1.02 -4.45
C MET A 163 14.32 0.19 -3.68
N SER A 164 13.33 -0.36 -4.38
CA SER A 164 12.29 -1.19 -3.77
C SER A 164 12.68 -2.66 -3.56
N ARG A 165 13.90 -3.05 -3.88
CA ARG A 165 14.30 -4.46 -3.86
C ARG A 165 13.22 -5.32 -4.52
N GLY A 166 12.86 -4.95 -5.76
CA GLY A 166 11.81 -5.58 -6.54
C GLY A 166 10.43 -5.51 -5.88
N VAL A 167 9.84 -6.66 -5.59
CA VAL A 167 8.52 -6.77 -4.96
C VAL A 167 8.55 -6.62 -3.44
N VAL A 168 9.69 -6.84 -2.78
CA VAL A 168 9.74 -6.96 -1.31
C VAL A 168 9.43 -5.64 -0.62
N LEU A 169 10.05 -4.53 -1.02
CA LEU A 169 9.76 -3.21 -0.45
C LEU A 169 8.69 -2.43 -1.25
N ASN A 170 8.20 -2.98 -2.38
CA ASN A 170 7.11 -2.35 -3.13
C ASN A 170 5.75 -2.96 -2.82
N GLN A 171 5.63 -4.28 -2.92
CA GLN A 171 4.37 -5.02 -2.72
C GLN A 171 4.29 -5.66 -1.32
N GLY A 172 5.45 -6.01 -0.76
CA GLY A 172 5.56 -6.56 0.59
C GLY A 172 4.87 -5.71 1.66
N PRO A 173 5.02 -4.37 1.70
CA PRO A 173 4.35 -3.55 2.69
C PRO A 173 2.82 -3.70 2.71
N HIS A 174 2.17 -3.80 1.55
CA HIS A 174 0.72 -4.07 1.46
C HIS A 174 0.36 -5.45 2.02
N HIS A 175 1.11 -6.47 1.60
CA HIS A 175 0.87 -7.86 1.97
C HIS A 175 1.07 -8.10 3.47
N VAL A 176 2.18 -7.58 4.01
CA VAL A 176 2.53 -7.64 5.43
C VAL A 176 1.51 -6.88 6.28
N ASP A 177 1.10 -5.70 5.84
CA ASP A 177 0.18 -4.87 6.58
C ASP A 177 -1.20 -5.51 6.74
N VAL A 178 -1.74 -6.10 5.67
CA VAL A 178 -2.99 -6.89 5.71
C VAL A 178 -2.89 -8.03 6.73
N VAL A 179 -1.81 -8.80 6.69
CA VAL A 179 -1.61 -9.96 7.57
C VAL A 179 -1.40 -9.50 9.02
N ARG A 180 -0.63 -8.44 9.26
CA ARG A 180 -0.44 -7.85 10.59
C ARG A 180 -1.75 -7.36 11.18
N LEU A 181 -2.58 -6.65 10.37
CA LEU A 181 -3.89 -6.18 10.83
C LEU A 181 -4.78 -7.35 11.26
N ILE A 182 -4.91 -8.38 10.43
CA ILE A 182 -5.73 -9.56 10.74
C ILE A 182 -5.21 -10.29 12.00
N GLY A 183 -3.89 -10.51 12.08
CA GLY A 183 -3.22 -11.24 13.16
C GLY A 183 -3.03 -10.48 14.47
N GLY A 184 -3.44 -9.21 14.53
CA GLY A 184 -3.34 -8.43 15.78
C GLY A 184 -2.05 -7.63 15.94
N GLY A 185 -1.15 -7.63 14.96
CA GLY A 185 -0.01 -6.72 14.85
C GLY A 185 1.33 -7.22 15.38
N MET A 186 1.33 -8.14 16.36
CA MET A 186 2.53 -8.58 17.08
C MET A 186 3.19 -9.78 16.39
N VAL A 187 3.92 -9.53 15.30
CA VAL A 187 4.74 -10.55 14.65
C VAL A 187 6.02 -10.77 15.46
N LYS A 188 6.28 -12.00 15.85
CA LYS A 188 7.46 -12.40 16.64
C LYS A 188 8.67 -12.65 15.76
N SER A 189 8.47 -13.38 14.65
CA SER A 189 9.58 -13.80 13.80
C SER A 189 9.19 -13.96 12.33
N VAL A 190 10.21 -13.95 11.47
CA VAL A 190 10.13 -14.08 10.03
C VAL A 190 11.09 -15.13 9.51
N ARG A 191 10.60 -16.05 8.66
CA ARG A 191 11.42 -16.92 7.83
C ARG A 191 11.02 -16.78 6.37
N ALA A 192 11.93 -16.32 5.52
CA ALA A 192 11.59 -16.05 4.12
C ALA A 192 12.65 -16.56 3.13
N THR A 193 12.21 -16.69 1.88
CA THR A 193 13.05 -16.83 0.69
C THR A 193 12.57 -15.84 -0.37
N THR A 194 13.50 -15.29 -1.13
CA THR A 194 13.20 -14.42 -2.29
C THR A 194 13.73 -15.05 -3.57
N GLY A 195 13.16 -14.66 -4.72
CA GLY A 195 13.59 -15.17 -6.01
C GLY A 195 13.77 -14.11 -7.07
N VAL A 196 14.90 -14.18 -7.78
CA VAL A 196 15.18 -13.42 -9.00
C VAL A 196 15.15 -14.40 -10.17
N TRP A 197 13.99 -14.54 -10.84
CA TRP A 197 13.79 -15.54 -11.89
C TRP A 197 14.02 -14.99 -13.30
N ASP A 198 13.94 -13.65 -13.44
CA ASP A 198 14.21 -12.96 -14.70
C ASP A 198 15.46 -12.09 -14.54
N PRO A 199 16.63 -12.51 -15.06
CA PRO A 199 17.86 -11.74 -14.97
C PRO A 199 17.77 -10.35 -15.59
N ALA A 200 16.89 -10.16 -16.59
CA ALA A 200 16.71 -8.86 -17.24
C ALA A 200 16.05 -7.83 -16.29
N ARG A 201 15.28 -8.30 -15.28
CA ARG A 201 14.69 -7.43 -14.24
C ARG A 201 15.62 -7.22 -13.05
N GLY A 202 16.56 -8.16 -12.79
CA GLY A 202 17.70 -8.03 -11.88
C GLY A 202 17.38 -7.90 -10.38
N HIS A 203 16.11 -7.97 -9.96
CA HIS A 203 15.68 -7.78 -8.58
C HIS A 203 14.66 -8.83 -8.15
N GLU A 204 14.40 -8.92 -6.85
CA GLU A 204 13.47 -9.85 -6.24
C GLU A 204 12.05 -9.70 -6.84
N GLY A 205 11.60 -10.70 -7.58
CA GLY A 205 10.27 -10.70 -8.21
C GLY A 205 9.29 -11.65 -7.53
N SER A 206 9.76 -12.40 -6.53
CA SER A 206 8.93 -13.31 -5.74
C SER A 206 9.45 -13.46 -4.32
N TYR A 207 8.55 -13.84 -3.42
CA TYR A 207 8.90 -14.31 -2.08
C TYR A 207 7.92 -15.36 -1.58
N VAL A 208 8.44 -16.23 -0.70
CA VAL A 208 7.66 -17.07 0.19
C VAL A 208 8.12 -16.74 1.60
N CYS A 209 7.19 -16.32 2.43
CA CYS A 209 7.44 -15.87 3.78
C CYS A 209 6.53 -16.58 4.76
N TYR A 210 7.12 -17.07 5.85
CA TYR A 210 6.44 -17.55 7.04
C TYR A 210 6.63 -16.51 8.15
N LEU A 211 5.53 -16.15 8.82
CA LEU A 211 5.52 -15.32 9.99
C LEU A 211 4.98 -16.14 11.19
N GLU A 212 5.53 -15.92 12.36
CA GLU A 212 4.96 -16.36 13.63
C GLU A 212 4.57 -15.13 14.44
N PHE A 213 3.33 -15.09 14.93
CA PHE A 213 2.88 -14.08 15.88
C PHE A 213 3.28 -14.46 17.31
N GLU A 214 3.29 -13.50 18.25
CA GLU A 214 3.68 -13.76 19.64
C GLU A 214 2.79 -14.80 20.35
N ASP A 215 1.52 -14.91 19.95
CA ASP A 215 0.57 -15.91 20.44
C ASP A 215 0.70 -17.28 19.77
N GLY A 216 1.71 -17.45 18.89
CA GLY A 216 2.00 -18.68 18.17
C GLY A 216 1.19 -18.90 16.90
N VAL A 217 0.36 -17.94 16.48
CA VAL A 217 -0.39 -18.04 15.24
C VAL A 217 0.58 -17.94 14.05
N PRO A 218 0.57 -18.90 13.09
CA PRO A 218 1.37 -18.84 11.89
C PRO A 218 0.68 -18.06 10.79
N ALA A 219 1.47 -17.41 9.93
CA ALA A 219 0.98 -16.86 8.67
C ALA A 219 1.95 -17.17 7.52
N THR A 220 1.41 -17.36 6.31
CA THR A 220 2.20 -17.50 5.09
C THR A 220 1.82 -16.43 4.07
N LEU A 221 2.84 -15.78 3.52
CA LEU A 221 2.71 -14.79 2.46
C LEU A 221 3.48 -15.30 1.24
N VAL A 222 2.79 -15.49 0.14
CA VAL A 222 3.40 -15.91 -1.13
C VAL A 222 3.11 -14.86 -2.19
N TYR A 223 4.16 -14.32 -2.79
CA TYR A 223 4.04 -13.33 -3.86
C TYR A 223 4.86 -13.74 -5.07
N SER A 224 4.27 -13.63 -6.26
CA SER A 224 4.97 -13.72 -7.52
C SER A 224 4.55 -12.60 -8.47
N GLY A 225 5.46 -11.66 -8.72
CA GLY A 225 5.31 -10.61 -9.71
C GLY A 225 5.63 -11.04 -11.14
N TYR A 226 5.96 -12.32 -11.34
CA TYR A 226 6.27 -12.88 -12.66
C TYR A 226 5.03 -13.37 -13.42
N GLY A 227 3.89 -13.46 -12.80
CA GLY A 227 2.54 -13.71 -13.24
C GLY A 227 2.31 -14.41 -14.58
N PHE A 228 2.41 -15.75 -14.62
CA PHE A 228 1.70 -16.54 -15.61
C PHE A 228 0.28 -16.81 -15.12
N PHE A 229 0.13 -17.29 -13.88
CA PHE A 229 -1.11 -17.36 -13.15
C PHE A 229 -1.47 -15.97 -12.59
N ASP A 230 -2.77 -15.65 -12.46
CA ASP A 230 -3.29 -14.45 -11.85
C ASP A 230 -4.24 -14.82 -10.71
N THR A 231 -3.95 -14.41 -9.48
CA THR A 231 -4.82 -14.70 -8.35
C THR A 231 -6.21 -14.07 -8.46
N ALA A 232 -6.41 -13.08 -9.34
CA ALA A 232 -7.73 -12.53 -9.63
C ALA A 232 -8.74 -13.58 -10.13
N GLU A 233 -8.26 -14.70 -10.73
CA GLU A 233 -9.10 -15.84 -11.08
C GLU A 233 -9.85 -16.41 -9.86
N LEU A 234 -9.17 -16.49 -8.69
CA LEU A 234 -9.75 -17.00 -7.45
C LEU A 234 -10.77 -16.03 -6.81
N SER A 235 -10.77 -14.78 -7.25
CA SER A 235 -11.70 -13.73 -6.80
C SER A 235 -12.75 -13.36 -7.85
N GLY A 236 -12.97 -14.20 -8.87
CA GLY A 236 -13.92 -13.94 -9.94
C GLY A 236 -13.48 -12.82 -10.90
N TRP A 237 -12.19 -12.71 -11.13
CA TRP A 237 -11.58 -11.68 -12.00
C TRP A 237 -11.84 -10.26 -11.54
N ILE A 238 -11.73 -10.02 -10.24
CA ILE A 238 -11.81 -8.70 -9.63
C ILE A 238 -10.39 -8.26 -9.27
N GLY A 239 -10.05 -7.04 -9.66
CA GLY A 239 -8.73 -6.44 -9.43
C GLY A 239 -8.58 -5.75 -8.07
N GLU A 240 -7.37 -5.21 -7.84
CA GLU A 240 -6.96 -4.57 -6.58
C GLU A 240 -7.85 -3.38 -6.17
N GLY A 241 -8.48 -2.68 -7.12
CA GLY A 241 -9.41 -1.57 -6.85
C GLY A 241 -10.89 -1.97 -6.89
N GLY A 242 -11.23 -3.27 -7.00
CA GLY A 242 -12.61 -3.74 -7.10
C GLY A 242 -13.21 -3.65 -8.51
N GLN A 243 -12.43 -3.26 -9.52
CA GLN A 243 -12.84 -3.25 -10.91
C GLN A 243 -12.69 -4.64 -11.55
N PRO A 244 -13.47 -4.96 -12.60
CA PRO A 244 -13.24 -6.16 -13.39
C PRO A 244 -11.82 -6.19 -13.97
N ARG A 245 -11.21 -7.37 -13.97
CA ARG A 245 -9.88 -7.63 -14.53
C ARG A 245 -9.98 -8.67 -15.65
N ALA A 246 -9.41 -8.36 -16.80
CA ALA A 246 -9.44 -9.30 -17.92
C ALA A 246 -8.46 -10.47 -17.68
N PRO A 247 -8.86 -11.72 -17.99
CA PRO A 247 -8.00 -12.90 -17.82
C PRO A 247 -6.65 -12.81 -18.52
N GLU A 248 -6.58 -12.10 -19.66
CA GLU A 248 -5.37 -11.96 -20.45
C GLU A 248 -4.44 -10.83 -19.98
N THR A 249 -4.76 -10.13 -18.90
CA THR A 249 -4.00 -8.94 -18.45
C THR A 249 -2.52 -9.24 -18.26
N ASN A 250 -2.18 -10.31 -17.54
CA ASN A 250 -0.79 -10.72 -17.32
C ASN A 250 -0.05 -10.98 -18.65
N ALA A 251 -0.69 -11.67 -19.58
CA ALA A 251 -0.09 -11.97 -20.89
C ALA A 251 0.14 -10.71 -21.72
N LYS A 252 -0.85 -9.80 -21.77
CA LYS A 252 -0.76 -8.52 -22.49
C LYS A 252 0.36 -7.62 -21.96
N VAL A 253 0.49 -7.52 -20.64
CA VAL A 253 1.56 -6.71 -20.00
C VAL A 253 2.94 -7.30 -20.32
N ARG A 254 3.10 -8.62 -20.25
CA ARG A 254 4.36 -9.31 -20.61
C ARG A 254 4.71 -9.14 -22.09
N GLN A 255 3.74 -9.27 -22.99
CA GLN A 255 3.94 -9.06 -24.44
C GLN A 255 4.35 -7.61 -24.73
N ARG A 256 3.71 -6.65 -24.07
CA ARG A 256 4.05 -5.23 -24.21
C ARG A 256 5.50 -4.96 -23.84
N LEU A 257 5.95 -5.47 -22.69
CA LEU A 257 7.33 -5.28 -22.25
C LEU A 257 8.35 -5.96 -23.20
N ARG A 258 8.02 -7.14 -23.75
CA ARG A 258 8.86 -7.80 -24.76
C ARG A 258 8.99 -7.00 -26.05
N GLY A 259 8.04 -6.15 -26.37
CA GLY A 259 8.08 -5.24 -27.52
C GLY A 259 8.98 -4.02 -27.29
N ILE A 260 9.45 -3.78 -26.07
CA ILE A 260 10.35 -2.68 -25.71
C ILE A 260 11.79 -3.12 -25.97
N SER A 261 12.51 -2.35 -26.80
CA SER A 261 13.84 -2.71 -27.27
C SER A 261 14.99 -2.24 -26.37
N SER A 262 14.72 -1.28 -25.46
CA SER A 262 15.73 -0.68 -24.60
C SER A 262 15.17 -0.21 -23.25
N ALA A 263 16.06 -0.06 -22.26
CA ALA A 263 15.70 0.51 -20.96
C ALA A 263 15.20 1.95 -21.10
N GLN A 264 15.74 2.72 -22.04
CA GLN A 264 15.32 4.10 -22.30
C GLN A 264 13.88 4.16 -22.81
N GLU A 265 13.48 3.25 -23.69
CA GLU A 265 12.11 3.15 -24.18
C GLU A 265 11.14 2.79 -23.04
N GLU A 266 11.53 1.90 -22.14
CA GLU A 266 10.75 1.58 -20.93
C GLU A 266 10.59 2.80 -20.01
N GLU A 267 11.65 3.59 -19.82
CA GLU A 267 11.62 4.82 -19.03
C GLU A 267 10.67 5.86 -19.66
N ILE A 268 10.74 6.05 -20.97
CA ILE A 268 9.81 6.94 -21.69
C ILE A 268 8.37 6.49 -21.50
N LEU A 269 8.11 5.19 -21.63
CA LEU A 269 6.78 4.63 -21.39
C LEU A 269 6.31 4.90 -19.96
N LYS A 270 7.20 4.76 -18.98
CA LYS A 270 6.91 5.05 -17.58
C LYS A 270 6.59 6.53 -17.35
N GLU A 271 7.36 7.44 -17.96
CA GLU A 271 7.09 8.87 -17.88
C GLU A 271 5.71 9.23 -18.44
N GLN A 272 5.29 8.61 -19.54
CA GLN A 272 3.95 8.82 -20.12
C GLN A 272 2.82 8.41 -19.18
N MET A 273 3.08 7.52 -18.21
CA MET A 273 2.09 7.03 -17.23
C MET A 273 2.00 7.88 -15.97
N ARG A 274 2.94 8.81 -15.74
CA ARG A 274 2.91 9.75 -14.62
C ARG A 274 1.81 10.79 -14.80
N TYR A 275 1.45 11.46 -13.72
CA TYR A 275 0.53 12.59 -13.79
C TYR A 275 1.02 13.63 -14.81
N GLY A 276 0.11 14.10 -15.64
CA GLY A 276 0.43 14.98 -16.77
C GLY A 276 0.84 14.26 -18.04
N GLY A 277 1.25 13.01 -17.99
CA GLY A 277 1.65 12.22 -19.15
C GLY A 277 0.46 11.79 -20.02
N THR A 278 0.75 11.43 -21.27
CA THR A 278 -0.24 11.07 -22.30
C THR A 278 -1.01 9.76 -21.98
N ARG A 279 -0.52 8.95 -21.06
CA ARG A 279 -1.05 7.64 -20.66
C ARG A 279 -1.36 7.56 -19.15
N ALA A 280 -1.46 8.69 -18.47
CA ALA A 280 -1.73 8.76 -17.03
C ALA A 280 -3.03 8.03 -16.63
N GLY A 281 -4.06 8.03 -17.51
CA GLY A 281 -5.32 7.34 -17.30
C GLY A 281 -5.24 5.80 -17.23
N GLU A 282 -4.19 5.18 -17.76
CA GLU A 282 -4.04 3.72 -17.73
C GLU A 282 -3.90 3.13 -16.32
N TYR A 283 -3.47 3.95 -15.35
CA TYR A 283 -3.35 3.57 -13.94
C TYR A 283 -4.33 4.32 -13.03
N SER A 284 -5.21 5.12 -13.61
CA SER A 284 -6.24 5.81 -12.82
C SER A 284 -7.22 4.80 -12.24
N HIS A 285 -7.55 4.98 -10.97
CA HIS A 285 -8.62 4.23 -10.30
C HIS A 285 -10.00 4.87 -10.50
N ASP A 286 -10.15 5.76 -11.47
CA ASP A 286 -11.44 6.41 -11.79
C ASP A 286 -12.32 5.53 -12.68
N TRP A 287 -12.58 4.30 -12.21
CA TRP A 287 -13.50 3.38 -12.88
C TRP A 287 -14.95 3.79 -12.62
N GLN A 288 -15.73 4.02 -13.69
CA GLN A 288 -17.12 4.44 -13.62
C GLN A 288 -18.14 3.30 -13.67
N GLY A 289 -17.70 2.05 -13.86
CA GLY A 289 -18.55 0.87 -13.89
C GLY A 289 -18.88 0.33 -12.49
N GLU A 290 -19.56 -0.82 -12.46
CA GLU A 290 -19.83 -1.55 -11.23
C GLU A 290 -18.54 -1.90 -10.50
N ARG A 291 -18.49 -1.61 -9.20
CA ARG A 291 -17.34 -1.90 -8.33
C ARG A 291 -17.72 -2.95 -7.31
N HIS A 292 -16.92 -3.98 -7.28
CA HIS A 292 -16.90 -4.99 -6.23
C HIS A 292 -15.99 -4.59 -5.06
N GLN A 293 -15.90 -5.43 -4.05
CA GLN A 293 -14.92 -5.28 -2.99
C GLN A 293 -13.49 -5.48 -3.55
N PRO A 294 -12.51 -4.73 -3.08
CA PRO A 294 -11.13 -4.81 -3.58
C PRO A 294 -10.41 -6.08 -3.10
N PHE A 295 -9.43 -6.55 -3.91
CA PHE A 295 -8.63 -7.73 -3.59
C PHE A 295 -7.14 -7.46 -3.78
N PHE A 296 -6.37 -7.57 -2.71
CA PHE A 296 -4.91 -7.65 -2.81
C PHE A 296 -4.46 -9.12 -2.76
N GLY A 297 -4.71 -9.86 -3.83
CA GLY A 297 -4.51 -11.30 -3.88
C GLY A 297 -5.62 -12.09 -3.16
N PHE A 298 -5.36 -13.34 -2.83
CA PHE A 298 -6.30 -14.24 -2.17
C PHE A 298 -5.89 -14.43 -0.71
N THR A 299 -6.79 -14.11 0.22
CA THR A 299 -6.56 -14.27 1.66
C THR A 299 -7.55 -15.27 2.23
N LEU A 300 -7.02 -16.26 2.99
CA LEU A 300 -7.79 -17.25 3.74
C LEU A 300 -7.35 -17.20 5.21
N VAL A 301 -8.32 -17.08 6.10
CA VAL A 301 -8.11 -17.00 7.55
C VAL A 301 -8.84 -18.16 8.20
N SER A 302 -8.13 -18.94 9.00
CA SER A 302 -8.70 -20.10 9.73
C SER A 302 -8.78 -19.80 11.22
N CYS A 303 -9.95 -20.08 11.80
CA CYS A 303 -10.23 -19.99 13.22
C CYS A 303 -10.68 -21.35 13.77
N ASP A 304 -10.89 -21.47 15.08
CA ASP A 304 -11.34 -22.73 15.72
C ASP A 304 -12.63 -23.31 15.13
N LYS A 305 -13.57 -22.42 14.72
CA LYS A 305 -14.92 -22.78 14.33
C LYS A 305 -15.28 -22.40 12.89
N GLY A 306 -14.30 -22.00 12.09
CA GLY A 306 -14.56 -21.69 10.70
C GLY A 306 -13.41 -20.97 9.98
N ASP A 307 -13.57 -20.92 8.65
CA ASP A 307 -12.65 -20.23 7.75
C ASP A 307 -13.33 -19.00 7.14
N ILE A 308 -12.53 -17.97 6.87
CA ILE A 308 -13.02 -16.71 6.28
C ILE A 308 -12.17 -16.42 5.02
N ARG A 309 -12.84 -16.05 3.94
CA ARG A 309 -12.19 -15.45 2.78
C ARG A 309 -12.97 -14.27 2.22
N GLN A 310 -12.31 -13.45 1.44
CA GLN A 310 -12.97 -12.37 0.69
C GLN A 310 -13.87 -12.92 -0.42
N SER A 311 -14.90 -12.15 -0.77
CA SER A 311 -15.78 -12.35 -1.92
C SER A 311 -16.00 -11.03 -2.66
N ALA A 312 -16.57 -11.09 -3.86
CA ALA A 312 -16.92 -9.91 -4.65
C ALA A 312 -17.74 -8.87 -3.87
N ASP A 313 -18.66 -9.35 -3.03
CA ASP A 313 -19.62 -8.51 -2.29
C ASP A 313 -19.27 -8.35 -0.81
N GLY A 314 -18.16 -8.94 -0.35
CA GLY A 314 -17.73 -8.88 1.05
C GLY A 314 -16.90 -10.08 1.48
N LEU A 315 -17.49 -10.97 2.28
CA LEU A 315 -16.81 -12.16 2.81
C LEU A 315 -17.65 -13.42 2.59
N ILE A 316 -16.97 -14.56 2.58
CA ILE A 316 -17.57 -15.88 2.75
C ILE A 316 -16.99 -16.51 4.00
N ILE A 317 -17.85 -16.99 4.87
CA ILE A 317 -17.50 -17.71 6.09
C ILE A 317 -17.98 -19.15 5.94
N TYR A 318 -17.09 -20.09 6.22
CA TYR A 318 -17.35 -21.51 6.26
C TYR A 318 -17.30 -21.95 7.73
N GLY A 319 -18.44 -22.26 8.32
CA GLY A 319 -18.58 -22.65 9.72
C GLY A 319 -19.22 -24.04 9.86
N GLU A 320 -19.47 -24.44 11.11
CA GLU A 320 -20.11 -25.74 11.42
C GLU A 320 -21.49 -25.92 10.75
N GLU A 321 -22.25 -24.83 10.60
CA GLU A 321 -23.58 -24.84 9.94
C GLU A 321 -23.48 -24.70 8.41
N GLY A 322 -22.28 -24.70 7.84
CA GLY A 322 -22.01 -24.56 6.43
C GLY A 322 -21.53 -23.17 6.01
N ARG A 323 -21.69 -22.86 4.73
CA ARG A 323 -21.26 -21.59 4.14
C ARG A 323 -22.29 -20.49 4.38
N ARG A 324 -21.83 -19.30 4.78
CA ARG A 324 -22.63 -18.06 4.78
C ARG A 324 -21.89 -16.93 4.07
N ASP A 325 -22.62 -16.11 3.34
CA ASP A 325 -22.12 -14.91 2.69
C ASP A 325 -22.39 -13.70 3.60
N VAL A 326 -21.39 -12.81 3.71
CA VAL A 326 -21.47 -11.56 4.47
C VAL A 326 -21.30 -10.41 3.49
N ALA A 327 -22.39 -9.81 3.07
CA ALA A 327 -22.37 -8.65 2.21
C ALA A 327 -21.84 -7.42 2.97
N LEU A 328 -20.97 -6.65 2.34
CA LEU A 328 -20.45 -5.40 2.87
C LEU A 328 -20.94 -4.24 1.99
N PRO A 329 -21.37 -3.13 2.60
CA PRO A 329 -21.77 -1.96 1.82
C PRO A 329 -20.59 -1.40 1.06
N ALA A 330 -20.88 -0.69 -0.03
CA ALA A 330 -19.91 0.16 -0.67
C ALA A 330 -19.49 1.24 0.33
N GLY A 331 -18.20 1.31 0.64
CA GLY A 331 -17.63 2.25 1.61
C GLY A 331 -16.39 2.94 1.06
N LYS A 332 -15.85 3.87 1.84
CA LYS A 332 -14.53 4.44 1.57
C LYS A 332 -13.50 3.33 1.61
N ARG A 333 -12.58 3.34 0.68
CA ARG A 333 -11.54 2.32 0.53
C ARG A 333 -10.23 2.95 0.12
N GLY A 334 -9.14 2.23 0.34
CA GLY A 334 -7.83 2.66 -0.12
C GLY A 334 -7.56 4.12 0.22
N ARG A 335 -7.25 4.93 -0.80
CA ARG A 335 -6.85 6.34 -0.65
C ARG A 335 -7.89 7.25 0.00
N GLU A 336 -9.17 7.01 -0.25
CA GLU A 336 -10.25 7.74 0.43
C GLU A 336 -10.24 7.47 1.93
N ALA A 337 -10.07 6.20 2.31
CA ALA A 337 -10.06 5.79 3.70
C ALA A 337 -8.81 6.25 4.46
N GLU A 338 -7.65 6.30 3.79
CA GLU A 338 -6.41 6.89 4.34
C GLU A 338 -6.62 8.36 4.72
N VAL A 339 -7.13 9.15 3.78
CA VAL A 339 -7.38 10.58 4.01
C VAL A 339 -8.49 10.80 5.04
N ASP A 340 -9.53 9.97 5.02
CA ASP A 340 -10.61 10.00 6.01
C ASP A 340 -10.09 9.72 7.43
N GLU A 341 -9.22 8.73 7.59
CA GLU A 341 -8.61 8.41 8.89
C GLU A 341 -7.79 9.59 9.43
N LEU A 342 -6.95 10.23 8.58
CA LEU A 342 -6.21 11.40 8.98
C LEU A 342 -7.15 12.56 9.34
N TYR A 343 -8.15 12.83 8.50
CA TYR A 343 -9.13 13.90 8.75
C TYR A 343 -9.83 13.74 10.11
N GLN A 344 -10.35 12.54 10.39
CA GLN A 344 -11.00 12.26 11.66
C GLN A 344 -10.03 12.36 12.85
N ALA A 345 -8.80 11.86 12.69
CA ALA A 345 -7.78 11.95 13.73
C ALA A 345 -7.40 13.41 14.07
N VAL A 346 -7.43 14.29 13.08
CA VAL A 346 -7.19 15.74 13.28
C VAL A 346 -8.41 16.42 13.86
N ALA A 347 -9.60 16.22 13.27
CA ALA A 347 -10.84 16.88 13.69
C ALA A 347 -11.27 16.50 15.11
N GLU A 348 -11.08 15.24 15.51
CA GLU A 348 -11.46 14.72 16.83
C GLU A 348 -10.29 14.69 17.82
N ASN A 349 -9.10 15.13 17.40
CA ASN A 349 -7.84 15.06 18.17
C ASN A 349 -7.55 13.66 18.74
N ARG A 350 -7.86 12.62 17.96
CA ARG A 350 -7.60 11.23 18.35
C ARG A 350 -6.32 10.67 17.69
N PRO A 351 -5.77 9.56 18.20
CA PRO A 351 -4.65 8.89 17.54
C PRO A 351 -5.01 8.42 16.12
N VAL A 352 -4.04 8.41 15.22
CA VAL A 352 -4.08 7.70 13.95
C VAL A 352 -3.87 6.22 14.24
N PHE A 353 -4.61 5.32 13.59
CA PHE A 353 -4.38 3.88 13.72
C PHE A 353 -3.16 3.45 12.89
N HIS A 354 -3.13 3.81 11.59
CA HIS A 354 -1.98 3.55 10.72
C HIS A 354 -0.87 4.60 10.91
N ASP A 355 -0.51 4.84 12.17
CA ASP A 355 0.51 5.83 12.52
C ASP A 355 1.92 5.42 12.04
N GLY A 356 2.89 6.32 12.18
CA GLY A 356 4.25 6.03 11.76
C GLY A 356 4.89 4.84 12.48
N ARG A 357 4.49 4.54 13.74
CA ARG A 357 4.97 3.35 14.47
C ARG A 357 4.39 2.06 13.88
N TRP A 358 3.16 2.11 13.37
CA TRP A 358 2.59 1.00 12.62
C TRP A 358 3.31 0.78 11.28
N GLY A 359 3.65 1.89 10.57
CA GLY A 359 4.43 1.86 9.34
C GLY A 359 5.85 1.31 9.52
N GLU A 360 6.54 1.74 10.58
CA GLU A 360 7.85 1.23 10.99
C GLU A 360 7.82 -0.29 11.22
N ALA A 361 6.83 -0.78 11.96
CA ALA A 361 6.67 -2.21 12.22
C ALA A 361 6.38 -3.03 10.96
N THR A 362 5.66 -2.48 9.98
CA THR A 362 5.46 -3.11 8.67
C THR A 362 6.75 -3.15 7.86
N LEU A 363 7.53 -2.07 7.86
CA LEU A 363 8.84 -2.02 7.20
C LEU A 363 9.82 -3.02 7.84
N GLU A 364 9.84 -3.14 9.16
CA GLU A 364 10.69 -4.11 9.87
C GLU A 364 10.47 -5.53 9.33
N VAL A 365 9.22 -5.97 9.18
CA VAL A 365 8.92 -7.29 8.59
C VAL A 365 9.49 -7.42 7.18
N CYS A 366 9.32 -6.41 6.33
CA CYS A 366 9.84 -6.45 4.96
C CYS A 366 11.38 -6.51 4.91
N LEU A 367 12.07 -5.76 5.76
CA LEU A 367 13.53 -5.82 5.88
C LEU A 367 13.99 -7.17 6.42
N ALA A 368 13.30 -7.71 7.43
CA ALA A 368 13.57 -9.04 7.97
C ALA A 368 13.34 -10.17 6.93
N MET A 369 12.41 -10.01 5.99
CA MET A 369 12.27 -10.95 4.87
C MET A 369 13.53 -11.01 4.01
N LEU A 370 14.13 -9.85 3.69
CA LEU A 370 15.37 -9.77 2.93
C LEU A 370 16.54 -10.38 3.70
N GLU A 371 16.69 -10.02 4.98
CA GLU A 371 17.73 -10.57 5.86
C GLU A 371 17.57 -12.09 5.99
N SER A 372 16.35 -12.59 6.27
CA SER A 372 16.09 -14.02 6.38
C SER A 372 16.41 -14.80 5.10
N ALA A 373 16.09 -14.24 3.94
CA ALA A 373 16.41 -14.86 2.65
C ALA A 373 17.93 -14.93 2.41
N GLN A 374 18.67 -13.88 2.77
CA GLN A 374 20.11 -13.79 2.63
C GLN A 374 20.84 -14.73 3.59
N GLU A 375 20.47 -14.69 4.87
CA GLU A 375 21.15 -15.44 5.95
C GLU A 375 20.63 -16.87 6.11
N ARG A 376 19.51 -17.20 5.47
CA ARG A 376 18.85 -18.51 5.53
C ARG A 376 18.46 -18.94 6.95
N ARG A 377 18.12 -17.98 7.80
CA ARG A 377 17.69 -18.19 9.18
C ARG A 377 16.41 -17.43 9.51
N GLU A 378 15.80 -17.76 10.61
CA GLU A 378 14.71 -17.02 11.22
C GLU A 378 15.23 -15.70 11.81
N ILE A 379 14.46 -14.62 11.63
CA ILE A 379 14.75 -13.29 12.16
C ILE A 379 13.67 -12.91 13.17
N TYR A 380 14.07 -12.53 14.37
CA TYR A 380 13.18 -12.05 15.43
C TYR A 380 13.04 -10.53 15.37
N LEU A 381 11.81 -10.05 15.54
CA LEU A 381 11.44 -8.66 15.37
C LEU A 381 11.43 -7.90 16.70
N LYS A 382 11.58 -6.56 16.65
CA LYS A 382 11.73 -5.71 17.85
C LYS A 382 10.81 -4.49 17.85
N HIS A 383 10.30 -4.05 16.68
CA HIS A 383 9.54 -2.82 16.52
C HIS A 383 8.03 -3.08 16.36
N GLN A 384 7.57 -4.29 16.63
CA GLN A 384 6.18 -4.65 16.43
C GLN A 384 5.23 -3.94 17.40
N ARG A 385 4.02 -3.67 16.92
CA ARG A 385 2.98 -2.94 17.66
C ARG A 385 1.65 -3.69 17.55
N PRO A 386 0.90 -3.77 18.66
CA PRO A 386 -0.42 -4.38 18.63
C PRO A 386 -1.42 -3.50 17.85
N VAL A 387 -2.44 -4.14 17.28
CA VAL A 387 -3.61 -3.44 16.80
C VAL A 387 -4.29 -2.73 17.97
N LYS A 388 -4.41 -1.40 17.87
CA LYS A 388 -5.15 -0.62 18.86
C LYS A 388 -6.66 -0.91 18.67
N ASN A 389 -7.32 -1.41 19.69
CA ASN A 389 -8.78 -1.48 19.70
C ASN A 389 -9.33 -0.06 19.82
N HIS A 390 -10.12 0.36 18.85
CA HIS A 390 -10.85 1.64 18.85
C HIS A 390 -12.27 1.42 19.36
#